data_b0b493d8e2bc5d659e43d8b864092f12
#
_entry.id   b0b493d8e2bc5d659e43d8b864092f12
#
_cell.length_a   1.000
_cell.length_b   1.000
_cell.length_c   1.000
_cell.angle_alpha   90.00
_cell.angle_beta   90.00
_cell.angle_gamma   90.00
#
_symmetry.space_group_name_H-M   'P 1'
#
loop_
_entity.id
_entity.type
_entity.pdbx_description
1 polymer ?
#
loop_
_entity_poly.entity_id
_entity_poly.type
_entity_poly.pdbx_seq_one_letter_code
_entity_poly.pdbx_strand_id
1 'polypeptide(L)'
;KASTWDKTQFWEIEKDYDNSKETWHGFETKYPDIEDVNPTDYSTLYNAINFVVNSDDETFKREVGEYFDLPVLMDYHIFMEVIKPVDNCGKNMYWAVYDKSKSPKLTLAVWDLDATVGQDWHCGVPLHPEYVWPNTEMGVKLGLKLYNRLSTLNIDNYNEKLEARFKELEKTYLNENQLKERYQKYYNTLKNSGAAKREEQKWSRDSDIGNNELNFKDELSYIADWLQKRFIYLHSSDSPILTDIRNITQNSKEPISSTYNILGQKVSNNYQGLKIRNGKKFVFTKQ
;
A
#
# COMPACT_ATOMS: atom_id res chain seq x y z
N LYS A 1 -13.14 -7.63 10.59
CA LYS A 1 -11.66 -7.59 10.51
C LYS A 1 -11.19 -8.72 9.61
N ALA A 2 -10.29 -8.43 8.69
CA ALA A 2 -9.53 -9.44 7.96
C ALA A 2 -8.50 -10.06 8.93
N SER A 3 -8.60 -11.37 9.17
CA SER A 3 -7.83 -12.06 10.22
C SER A 3 -6.82 -13.06 9.65
N THR A 4 -6.97 -13.44 8.38
CA THR A 4 -6.06 -14.37 7.70
C THR A 4 -5.53 -13.77 6.41
N TRP A 5 -4.36 -14.26 5.97
CA TRP A 5 -3.85 -14.04 4.62
C TRP A 5 -4.65 -14.88 3.59
N ASP A 6 -4.46 -14.59 2.33
CA ASP A 6 -4.95 -15.29 1.15
C ASP A 6 -6.47 -15.17 0.93
N LYS A 7 -7.28 -15.66 1.82
CA LYS A 7 -8.75 -15.63 1.64
C LYS A 7 -9.31 -14.21 1.64
N THR A 8 -8.77 -13.32 2.47
CA THR A 8 -9.25 -11.95 2.63
C THR A 8 -8.72 -10.96 1.59
N GLN A 9 -7.96 -11.44 0.61
CA GLN A 9 -7.38 -10.66 -0.47
C GLN A 9 -8.31 -10.47 -1.68
N PHE A 10 -9.52 -10.97 -1.63
CA PHE A 10 -10.55 -10.86 -2.68
C PHE A 10 -10.18 -11.51 -4.02
N TRP A 11 -9.30 -12.53 -4.02
CA TRP A 11 -9.01 -13.29 -5.24
C TRP A 11 -10.03 -14.38 -5.49
N GLU A 12 -10.63 -14.90 -4.44
CA GLU A 12 -11.67 -15.92 -4.45
C GLU A 12 -12.79 -15.56 -3.46
N ILE A 13 -13.87 -16.32 -3.44
CA ILE A 13 -14.97 -16.17 -2.50
C ILE A 13 -15.59 -17.52 -2.17
N GLU A 14 -15.80 -17.78 -0.90
CA GLU A 14 -16.68 -18.84 -0.43
C GLU A 14 -18.15 -18.45 -0.70
N LYS A 15 -18.90 -19.32 -1.37
CA LYS A 15 -20.25 -19.00 -1.84
C LYS A 15 -21.26 -18.86 -0.71
N ASP A 16 -21.10 -19.66 0.34
CA ASP A 16 -22.04 -19.73 1.43
C ASP A 16 -21.47 -19.05 2.68
N TYR A 17 -22.24 -18.17 3.29
CA TYR A 17 -21.93 -17.60 4.58
C TYR A 17 -23.03 -17.94 5.59
N ASP A 18 -22.63 -18.12 6.83
CA ASP A 18 -23.52 -18.42 7.95
C ASP A 18 -23.52 -17.25 8.94
N ASN A 19 -24.59 -16.50 8.96
CA ASN A 19 -24.75 -15.35 9.86
C ASN A 19 -24.80 -15.72 11.35
N SER A 20 -24.86 -16.99 11.69
CA SER A 20 -24.76 -17.46 13.09
C SER A 20 -23.31 -17.61 13.57
N LYS A 21 -22.34 -17.44 12.68
CA LYS A 21 -20.91 -17.57 12.97
C LYS A 21 -20.24 -16.22 13.13
N GLU A 22 -19.27 -16.16 14.04
CA GLU A 22 -18.41 -14.99 14.22
C GLU A 22 -17.43 -14.80 13.06
N THR A 23 -17.08 -15.88 12.38
CA THR A 23 -16.09 -15.88 11.31
C THR A 23 -16.66 -16.39 10.00
N TRP A 24 -16.24 -15.78 8.89
CA TRP A 24 -16.53 -16.23 7.54
C TRP A 24 -15.38 -15.84 6.60
N HIS A 25 -14.93 -16.75 5.77
CA HIS A 25 -13.95 -16.51 4.70
C HIS A 25 -12.70 -15.75 5.17
N GLY A 26 -12.21 -16.09 6.36
CA GLY A 26 -11.06 -15.40 6.98
C GLY A 26 -11.36 -14.03 7.59
N PHE A 27 -12.59 -13.58 7.53
CA PHE A 27 -13.06 -12.38 8.22
C PHE A 27 -13.69 -12.73 9.56
N GLU A 28 -13.52 -11.83 10.50
CA GLU A 28 -14.00 -11.91 11.87
C GLU A 28 -14.88 -10.68 12.15
N THR A 29 -16.10 -10.88 12.62
CA THR A 29 -16.98 -9.78 13.03
C THR A 29 -16.40 -9.12 14.29
N LYS A 30 -16.33 -7.81 14.31
CA LYS A 30 -15.86 -7.03 15.46
C LYS A 30 -16.89 -6.03 15.97
N TYR A 31 -17.83 -5.63 15.13
CA TYR A 31 -18.93 -4.74 15.50
C TYR A 31 -20.07 -4.88 14.47
N PRO A 32 -21.34 -4.89 14.89
CA PRO A 32 -21.74 -5.05 16.30
C PRO A 32 -21.24 -6.36 16.88
N ASP A 33 -21.14 -6.45 18.21
CA ASP A 33 -20.76 -7.68 18.89
C ASP A 33 -21.77 -8.78 18.59
N ILE A 34 -21.31 -10.01 18.38
CA ILE A 34 -22.17 -11.13 18.06
C ILE A 34 -23.11 -11.49 19.23
N GLU A 35 -22.72 -11.17 20.46
CA GLU A 35 -23.53 -11.32 21.64
C GLU A 35 -24.71 -10.32 21.68
N ASP A 36 -24.50 -9.13 21.11
CA ASP A 36 -25.50 -8.07 21.01
C ASP A 36 -26.42 -8.21 19.80
N VAL A 37 -25.88 -8.73 18.68
CA VAL A 37 -26.58 -8.88 17.42
C VAL A 37 -26.41 -10.30 16.86
N ASN A 38 -27.40 -11.12 17.10
CA ASN A 38 -27.45 -12.47 16.57
C ASN A 38 -28.72 -12.65 15.71
N PRO A 39 -28.59 -12.96 14.41
CA PRO A 39 -27.35 -13.26 13.68
C PRO A 39 -26.58 -12.04 13.23
N THR A 40 -25.27 -12.20 12.95
CA THR A 40 -24.45 -11.23 12.20
C THR A 40 -24.94 -11.09 10.77
N ASP A 41 -24.49 -10.07 10.06
CA ASP A 41 -24.87 -9.87 8.64
C ASP A 41 -23.63 -9.70 7.75
N TYR A 42 -23.23 -10.78 7.12
CA TYR A 42 -22.14 -10.78 6.15
C TYR A 42 -22.55 -10.36 4.74
N SER A 43 -23.85 -10.12 4.48
CA SER A 43 -24.35 -9.92 3.12
C SER A 43 -23.66 -8.78 2.37
N THR A 44 -23.40 -7.66 3.03
CA THR A 44 -22.72 -6.51 2.41
C THR A 44 -21.28 -6.84 2.02
N LEU A 45 -20.54 -7.50 2.92
CA LEU A 45 -19.17 -7.93 2.64
C LEU A 45 -19.14 -8.99 1.53
N TYR A 46 -20.03 -10.00 1.62
CA TYR A 46 -20.18 -11.03 0.59
C TYR A 46 -20.45 -10.40 -0.79
N ASN A 47 -21.43 -9.51 -0.90
CA ASN A 47 -21.79 -8.89 -2.16
C ASN A 47 -20.62 -8.10 -2.77
N ALA A 48 -19.88 -7.38 -1.94
CA ALA A 48 -18.72 -6.62 -2.38
C ALA A 48 -17.56 -7.52 -2.86
N ILE A 49 -17.24 -8.59 -2.13
CA ILE A 49 -16.21 -9.55 -2.55
C ILE A 49 -16.66 -10.28 -3.81
N ASN A 50 -17.89 -10.77 -3.86
CA ASN A 50 -18.47 -11.43 -5.01
C ASN A 50 -18.42 -10.55 -6.27
N PHE A 51 -18.71 -9.27 -6.11
CA PHE A 51 -18.60 -8.28 -7.18
C PHE A 51 -17.15 -8.16 -7.68
N VAL A 52 -16.17 -8.03 -6.77
CA VAL A 52 -14.74 -7.94 -7.15
C VAL A 52 -14.25 -9.20 -7.83
N VAL A 53 -14.71 -10.37 -7.37
CA VAL A 53 -14.25 -11.67 -7.90
C VAL A 53 -14.86 -11.98 -9.25
N ASN A 54 -16.16 -11.76 -9.44
CA ASN A 54 -16.93 -12.34 -10.52
C ASN A 54 -17.47 -11.36 -11.56
N SER A 55 -17.45 -10.03 -11.32
CA SER A 55 -17.90 -9.07 -12.33
C SER A 55 -16.92 -9.00 -13.51
N ASP A 56 -17.45 -8.85 -14.73
CA ASP A 56 -16.64 -8.49 -15.89
C ASP A 56 -16.07 -7.06 -15.72
N ASP A 57 -15.10 -6.70 -16.56
CA ASP A 57 -14.39 -5.44 -16.43
C ASP A 57 -15.27 -4.21 -16.71
N GLU A 58 -16.21 -4.30 -17.61
CA GLU A 58 -17.12 -3.19 -17.91
C GLU A 58 -18.12 -2.95 -16.78
N THR A 59 -18.64 -4.00 -16.19
CA THR A 59 -19.48 -3.92 -14.99
C THR A 59 -18.68 -3.39 -13.80
N PHE A 60 -17.45 -3.88 -13.59
CA PHE A 60 -16.58 -3.40 -12.54
C PHE A 60 -16.30 -1.89 -12.69
N LYS A 61 -15.93 -1.43 -13.88
CA LYS A 61 -15.69 0.01 -14.15
C LYS A 61 -16.90 0.87 -13.80
N ARG A 62 -18.08 0.42 -14.16
CA ARG A 62 -19.32 1.19 -13.96
C ARG A 62 -19.76 1.23 -12.51
N GLU A 63 -19.58 0.15 -11.74
CA GLU A 63 -20.30 -0.05 -10.49
C GLU A 63 -19.41 -0.13 -9.24
N VAL A 64 -18.09 -0.18 -9.36
CA VAL A 64 -17.20 -0.33 -8.19
C VAL A 64 -17.44 0.74 -7.11
N GLY A 65 -17.78 1.95 -7.51
CA GLY A 65 -18.14 3.04 -6.60
C GLY A 65 -19.46 2.86 -5.85
N GLU A 66 -20.31 1.88 -6.21
CA GLU A 66 -21.50 1.52 -5.46
C GLU A 66 -21.19 0.59 -4.26
N TYR A 67 -20.11 -0.17 -4.35
CA TYR A 67 -19.69 -1.12 -3.34
C TYR A 67 -18.64 -0.57 -2.37
N PHE A 68 -17.82 0.41 -2.82
CA PHE A 68 -16.66 0.87 -2.07
C PHE A 68 -16.56 2.39 -2.00
N ASP A 69 -16.05 2.89 -0.87
CA ASP A 69 -15.65 4.28 -0.68
C ASP A 69 -14.28 4.52 -1.34
N LEU A 70 -14.27 4.82 -2.63
CA LEU A 70 -13.05 4.95 -3.42
C LEU A 70 -12.07 6.03 -2.91
N PRO A 71 -12.51 7.20 -2.41
CA PRO A 71 -11.61 8.17 -1.78
C PRO A 71 -10.84 7.59 -0.58
N VAL A 72 -11.52 6.89 0.32
CA VAL A 72 -10.87 6.24 1.49
C VAL A 72 -9.92 5.13 1.05
N LEU A 73 -10.32 4.34 0.05
CA LEU A 73 -9.44 3.31 -0.52
C LEU A 73 -8.17 3.91 -1.14
N MET A 74 -8.29 5.07 -1.80
CA MET A 74 -7.14 5.77 -2.38
C MET A 74 -6.18 6.27 -1.31
N ASP A 75 -6.69 6.89 -0.26
CA ASP A 75 -5.87 7.34 0.87
C ASP A 75 -5.19 6.15 1.58
N TYR A 76 -5.90 5.03 1.73
CA TYR A 76 -5.33 3.79 2.25
C TYR A 76 -4.20 3.27 1.36
N HIS A 77 -4.38 3.25 0.04
CA HIS A 77 -3.33 2.84 -0.91
C HIS A 77 -2.06 3.68 -0.73
N ILE A 78 -2.20 5.01 -0.68
CA ILE A 78 -1.07 5.92 -0.47
C ILE A 78 -0.38 5.65 0.86
N PHE A 79 -1.16 5.53 1.93
CA PHE A 79 -0.65 5.26 3.26
C PHE A 79 0.16 3.96 3.30
N MET A 80 -0.37 2.88 2.71
CA MET A 80 0.32 1.59 2.62
C MET A 80 1.64 1.69 1.86
N GLU A 81 1.68 2.46 0.78
CA GLU A 81 2.91 2.65 0.01
C GLU A 81 3.92 3.54 0.74
N VAL A 82 3.48 4.46 1.58
CA VAL A 82 4.40 5.34 2.32
C VAL A 82 5.07 4.61 3.47
N ILE A 83 4.33 3.92 4.32
CA ILE A 83 4.87 3.32 5.55
C ILE A 83 5.21 1.84 5.45
N LYS A 84 4.80 1.17 4.36
CA LYS A 84 5.03 -0.27 4.12
C LYS A 84 4.65 -1.18 5.28
N PRO A 85 3.40 -1.21 5.72
CA PRO A 85 2.95 -2.16 6.71
C PRO A 85 2.84 -3.55 6.08
N VAL A 86 3.68 -4.47 6.50
CA VAL A 86 3.81 -5.78 5.86
C VAL A 86 2.58 -6.67 6.03
N ASP A 87 1.81 -6.45 7.07
CA ASP A 87 0.70 -7.33 7.46
C ASP A 87 -0.68 -6.76 7.07
N ASN A 88 -0.74 -5.65 6.31
CA ASN A 88 -1.98 -4.92 6.07
C ASN A 88 -2.47 -4.95 4.61
N CYS A 89 -2.04 -5.93 3.82
CA CYS A 89 -2.49 -6.12 2.43
C CYS A 89 -3.37 -7.38 2.26
N GLY A 90 -4.33 -7.57 3.13
CA GLY A 90 -5.21 -8.75 3.16
C GLY A 90 -5.44 -9.29 4.56
N LYS A 91 -4.67 -8.83 5.55
CA LYS A 91 -4.82 -9.09 6.97
C LYS A 91 -4.80 -7.76 7.71
N ASN A 92 -5.17 -7.73 8.98
CA ASN A 92 -5.14 -6.52 9.82
C ASN A 92 -5.84 -5.30 9.20
N MET A 93 -6.93 -5.54 8.51
CA MET A 93 -7.76 -4.52 7.87
C MET A 93 -9.18 -4.61 8.42
N TYR A 94 -9.76 -3.48 8.77
CA TYR A 94 -11.18 -3.41 9.09
C TYR A 94 -11.96 -2.93 7.87
N TRP A 95 -12.84 -3.80 7.36
CA TRP A 95 -13.88 -3.41 6.43
C TRP A 95 -15.11 -3.02 7.21
N ALA A 96 -15.66 -1.87 6.96
CA ALA A 96 -16.79 -1.34 7.70
C ALA A 96 -17.79 -0.65 6.77
N VAL A 97 -19.05 -0.59 7.21
CA VAL A 97 -20.08 0.26 6.64
C VAL A 97 -20.40 1.33 7.66
N TYR A 98 -20.27 2.59 7.28
CA TYR A 98 -20.45 3.72 8.21
C TYR A 98 -21.89 3.84 8.72
N ASP A 99 -22.83 3.78 7.79
CA ASP A 99 -24.26 3.86 8.09
C ASP A 99 -25.02 3.12 6.98
N LYS A 100 -25.38 1.89 7.24
CA LYS A 100 -26.06 1.01 6.28
C LYS A 100 -27.39 1.57 5.78
N SER A 101 -28.06 2.44 6.57
CA SER A 101 -29.32 3.08 6.18
C SER A 101 -29.11 4.16 5.11
N LYS A 102 -27.91 4.71 5.00
CA LYS A 102 -27.56 5.76 4.04
C LYS A 102 -26.76 5.23 2.86
N SER A 103 -25.84 4.33 3.10
CA SER A 103 -24.99 3.77 2.06
C SER A 103 -24.45 2.40 2.46
N PRO A 104 -24.53 1.38 1.59
CA PRO A 104 -23.96 0.07 1.84
C PRO A 104 -22.46 0.01 1.53
N LYS A 105 -21.82 1.12 1.14
CA LYS A 105 -20.42 1.15 0.70
C LYS A 105 -19.48 0.74 1.80
N LEU A 106 -18.57 -0.16 1.47
CA LEU A 106 -17.48 -0.56 2.34
C LEU A 106 -16.42 0.53 2.38
N THR A 107 -16.03 0.90 3.56
CA THR A 107 -14.86 1.71 3.87
C THR A 107 -13.80 0.87 4.57
N LEU A 108 -12.60 1.42 4.73
CA LEU A 108 -11.44 0.71 5.26
C LEU A 108 -10.82 1.48 6.42
N ALA A 109 -10.41 0.75 7.46
CA ALA A 109 -9.61 1.30 8.54
C ALA A 109 -8.39 0.40 8.80
N VAL A 110 -7.29 1.04 9.21
CA VAL A 110 -6.04 0.38 9.55
C VAL A 110 -6.11 -0.26 10.93
N TRP A 111 -5.35 -1.32 11.11
CA TRP A 111 -5.15 -2.00 12.39
C TRP A 111 -3.77 -2.62 12.43
N ASP A 112 -3.14 -2.66 13.62
CA ASP A 112 -1.92 -3.41 13.88
C ASP A 112 -0.76 -2.99 12.96
N LEU A 113 -0.24 -1.80 13.21
CA LEU A 113 0.78 -1.16 12.37
C LEU A 113 2.20 -1.27 12.97
N ASP A 114 2.45 -2.24 13.82
CA ASP A 114 3.75 -2.50 14.44
C ASP A 114 4.82 -2.90 13.41
N ALA A 115 4.43 -3.69 12.41
CA ALA A 115 5.30 -4.09 11.31
C ALA A 115 5.30 -3.04 10.17
N THR A 116 5.89 -1.87 10.40
CA THR A 116 5.97 -0.74 9.45
C THR A 116 7.36 -0.14 9.40
N VAL A 117 7.59 0.77 8.46
CA VAL A 117 8.83 1.56 8.31
C VAL A 117 10.10 0.70 8.35
N GLY A 118 10.07 -0.41 7.60
CA GLY A 118 11.21 -1.30 7.47
C GLY A 118 11.28 -2.42 8.49
N GLN A 119 10.28 -2.57 9.34
CA GLN A 119 10.16 -3.70 10.27
C GLN A 119 9.14 -4.73 9.77
N ASP A 120 9.38 -5.97 10.10
CA ASP A 120 8.43 -7.08 9.97
C ASP A 120 8.23 -7.78 11.33
N TRP A 121 7.40 -8.82 11.35
CA TRP A 121 7.14 -9.60 12.57
C TRP A 121 8.29 -10.54 12.98
N HIS A 122 9.34 -10.65 12.17
CA HIS A 122 10.48 -11.55 12.45
C HIS A 122 11.62 -10.86 13.23
N CYS A 123 11.41 -9.69 13.76
CA CYS A 123 12.33 -8.94 14.60
C CYS A 123 13.79 -8.98 14.10
N GLY A 124 14.22 -7.96 13.39
CA GLY A 124 15.61 -7.78 13.01
C GLY A 124 15.94 -7.96 11.54
N VAL A 125 14.97 -8.17 10.68
CA VAL A 125 15.16 -8.12 9.22
C VAL A 125 14.48 -6.88 8.67
N PRO A 126 15.19 -5.74 8.56
CA PRO A 126 14.61 -4.53 8.01
C PRO A 126 14.31 -4.72 6.53
N LEU A 127 13.16 -4.24 6.09
CA LEU A 127 12.82 -4.18 4.68
C LEU A 127 13.57 -3.04 4.00
N HIS A 128 13.98 -3.27 2.75
CA HIS A 128 14.66 -2.23 1.98
C HIS A 128 13.71 -1.05 1.72
N PRO A 129 14.16 0.23 1.84
CA PRO A 129 13.31 1.41 1.66
C PRO A 129 12.62 1.49 0.29
N GLU A 130 13.33 1.12 -0.76
CA GLU A 130 12.81 1.06 -2.13
C GLU A 130 12.07 -0.24 -2.44
N TYR A 131 11.91 -1.13 -1.46
CA TYR A 131 11.28 -2.41 -1.67
C TYR A 131 9.83 -2.26 -2.11
N VAL A 132 9.61 -2.58 -3.34
CA VAL A 132 8.28 -2.74 -3.93
C VAL A 132 8.00 -4.23 -3.90
N TRP A 133 7.65 -4.80 -2.81
CA TRP A 133 7.21 -6.18 -2.65
C TRP A 133 7.36 -7.02 -3.94
N PRO A 134 8.51 -7.69 -4.19
CA PRO A 134 8.70 -8.47 -5.41
C PRO A 134 7.77 -9.67 -5.44
N ASN A 135 7.31 -10.10 -4.27
CA ASN A 135 6.29 -11.11 -4.16
C ASN A 135 4.93 -10.41 -4.16
N THR A 136 4.16 -10.77 -5.12
CA THR A 136 2.82 -10.32 -5.43
C THR A 136 1.88 -10.24 -4.23
N GLU A 137 2.21 -10.91 -3.15
CA GLU A 137 1.37 -11.10 -1.99
C GLU A 137 1.34 -9.89 -1.05
N MET A 138 2.31 -9.00 -1.17
CA MET A 138 2.56 -8.01 -0.13
C MET A 138 2.48 -6.54 -0.57
N GLY A 139 2.19 -6.26 -1.82
CA GLY A 139 1.90 -4.90 -2.31
C GLY A 139 0.40 -4.68 -2.46
N VAL A 140 -0.07 -3.47 -2.25
CA VAL A 140 -1.49 -3.15 -2.31
C VAL A 140 -2.11 -3.56 -3.64
N LYS A 141 -1.44 -3.25 -4.76
CA LYS A 141 -1.91 -3.61 -6.12
C LYS A 141 -1.91 -5.11 -6.39
N LEU A 142 -1.03 -5.84 -5.77
CA LEU A 142 -0.81 -7.26 -6.05
C LEU A 142 -1.38 -8.15 -4.96
N GLY A 143 -1.43 -7.65 -3.72
CA GLY A 143 -1.99 -8.37 -2.59
C GLY A 143 -3.52 -8.35 -2.53
N LEU A 144 -4.17 -7.31 -3.07
CA LEU A 144 -5.62 -7.17 -3.04
C LEU A 144 -6.18 -7.06 -4.47
N LYS A 145 -7.01 -8.01 -4.88
CA LYS A 145 -7.62 -8.02 -6.21
C LYS A 145 -8.38 -6.73 -6.53
N LEU A 146 -9.02 -6.12 -5.53
CA LEU A 146 -9.70 -4.83 -5.69
C LEU A 146 -8.73 -3.76 -6.21
N TYR A 147 -7.58 -3.56 -5.55
CA TYR A 147 -6.58 -2.57 -5.97
C TYR A 147 -5.89 -2.94 -7.28
N ASN A 148 -5.71 -4.23 -7.53
CA ASN A 148 -5.22 -4.73 -8.81
C ASN A 148 -6.14 -4.28 -9.93
N ARG A 149 -7.45 -4.52 -9.82
CA ARG A 149 -8.44 -4.12 -10.83
C ARG A 149 -8.55 -2.59 -10.97
N LEU A 150 -8.60 -1.85 -9.85
CA LEU A 150 -8.64 -0.37 -9.89
C LEU A 150 -7.47 0.20 -10.69
N SER A 151 -6.25 -0.30 -10.43
CA SER A 151 -5.03 0.20 -11.07
C SER A 151 -4.85 -0.29 -12.50
N THR A 152 -5.10 -1.57 -12.77
CA THR A 152 -4.91 -2.19 -14.10
C THR A 152 -5.93 -1.67 -15.10
N LEU A 153 -7.17 -1.50 -14.68
CA LEU A 153 -8.25 -0.96 -15.51
C LEU A 153 -8.26 0.58 -15.53
N ASN A 154 -7.43 1.21 -14.71
CA ASN A 154 -7.33 2.65 -14.52
C ASN A 154 -8.70 3.33 -14.35
N ILE A 155 -9.49 2.80 -13.42
CA ILE A 155 -10.89 3.19 -13.21
C ILE A 155 -10.99 4.70 -12.96
N ASP A 156 -11.72 5.41 -13.80
CA ASP A 156 -11.94 6.85 -13.66
C ASP A 156 -10.62 7.64 -13.45
N ASN A 157 -9.57 7.26 -14.18
CA ASN A 157 -8.21 7.79 -14.04
C ASN A 157 -7.64 7.57 -12.62
N TYR A 158 -7.84 6.39 -12.08
CA TYR A 158 -7.40 6.03 -10.72
C TYR A 158 -5.92 6.33 -10.47
N ASN A 159 -5.06 5.97 -11.42
CA ASN A 159 -3.62 6.11 -11.25
C ASN A 159 -3.19 7.58 -11.22
N GLU A 160 -3.76 8.42 -12.10
CA GLU A 160 -3.50 9.86 -12.14
C GLU A 160 -4.04 10.57 -10.89
N LYS A 161 -5.21 10.14 -10.41
CA LYS A 161 -5.81 10.65 -9.18
C LYS A 161 -5.00 10.23 -7.95
N LEU A 162 -4.47 9.02 -7.93
CA LEU A 162 -3.60 8.51 -6.87
C LEU A 162 -2.33 9.37 -6.75
N GLU A 163 -1.67 9.66 -7.87
CA GLU A 163 -0.51 10.55 -7.92
C GLU A 163 -0.85 11.97 -7.45
N ALA A 164 -1.95 12.53 -7.95
CA ALA A 164 -2.39 13.88 -7.57
C ALA A 164 -2.71 13.96 -6.07
N ARG A 165 -3.37 12.94 -5.52
CA ARG A 165 -3.70 12.85 -4.11
C ARG A 165 -2.46 12.69 -3.23
N PHE A 166 -1.50 11.87 -3.63
CA PHE A 166 -0.22 11.76 -2.93
C PHE A 166 0.49 13.12 -2.84
N LYS A 167 0.62 13.84 -3.96
CA LYS A 167 1.22 15.19 -3.99
C LYS A 167 0.46 16.21 -3.14
N GLU A 168 -0.85 16.08 -3.00
CA GLU A 168 -1.65 16.90 -2.09
C GLU A 168 -1.33 16.60 -0.62
N LEU A 169 -1.31 15.32 -0.24
CA LEU A 169 -1.02 14.87 1.12
C LEU A 169 0.39 15.21 1.57
N GLU A 170 1.37 15.17 0.66
CA GLU A 170 2.74 15.57 0.94
C GLU A 170 2.88 17.06 1.32
N LYS A 171 2.04 17.93 0.77
CA LYS A 171 2.07 19.36 1.12
C LYS A 171 1.66 19.63 2.57
N THR A 172 1.03 18.68 3.22
CA THR A 172 0.44 18.84 4.54
C THR A 172 1.11 17.97 5.59
N TYR A 173 0.70 16.72 5.72
CA TYR A 173 1.09 15.86 6.85
C TYR A 173 1.73 14.53 6.46
N LEU A 174 1.71 14.14 5.20
CA LEU A 174 2.27 12.89 4.73
C LEU A 174 3.57 13.12 3.95
N ASN A 175 4.54 13.76 4.58
CA ASN A 175 5.88 13.97 4.03
C ASN A 175 6.96 13.56 5.02
N GLU A 176 8.17 13.42 4.52
CA GLU A 176 9.33 12.96 5.27
C GLU A 176 9.52 13.73 6.60
N ASN A 177 9.52 15.05 6.53
CA ASN A 177 9.78 15.89 7.70
C ASN A 177 8.69 15.75 8.77
N GLN A 178 7.42 15.80 8.36
CA GLN A 178 6.29 15.66 9.28
C GLN A 178 6.27 14.28 9.95
N LEU A 179 6.60 13.23 9.23
CA LEU A 179 6.68 11.89 9.80
C LEU A 179 7.85 11.77 10.77
N LYS A 180 9.04 12.26 10.41
CA LYS A 180 10.20 12.29 11.31
C LYS A 180 9.92 13.06 12.59
N GLU A 181 9.28 14.23 12.50
CA GLU A 181 8.87 15.04 13.66
C GLU A 181 7.90 14.30 14.58
N ARG A 182 6.95 13.54 14.03
CA ARG A 182 6.01 12.73 14.83
C ARG A 182 6.73 11.62 15.59
N TYR A 183 7.61 10.87 14.95
CA TYR A 183 8.42 9.85 15.62
C TYR A 183 9.31 10.45 16.71
N GLN A 184 9.95 11.59 16.42
CA GLN A 184 10.74 12.32 17.41
C GLN A 184 9.90 12.77 18.62
N LYS A 185 8.68 13.23 18.38
CA LYS A 185 7.75 13.61 19.46
C LYS A 185 7.38 12.42 20.34
N TYR A 186 7.05 11.28 19.75
CA TYR A 186 6.75 10.05 20.50
C TYR A 186 7.97 9.56 21.29
N TYR A 187 9.14 9.54 20.68
CA TYR A 187 10.37 9.22 21.38
C TYR A 187 10.61 10.14 22.58
N ASN A 188 10.46 11.44 22.41
CA ASN A 188 10.62 12.40 23.50
C ASN A 188 9.63 12.13 24.65
N THR A 189 8.40 11.75 24.34
CA THR A 189 7.39 11.39 25.35
C THR A 189 7.83 10.14 26.13
N LEU A 190 8.25 9.09 25.44
CA LEU A 190 8.73 7.85 26.07
C LEU A 190 10.00 8.08 26.90
N LYS A 191 10.94 8.88 26.38
CA LYS A 191 12.18 9.23 27.07
C LYS A 191 11.90 10.06 28.35
N ASN A 192 11.11 11.11 28.23
CA ASN A 192 10.84 12.03 29.34
C ASN A 192 10.03 11.38 30.47
N SER A 193 9.15 10.43 30.14
CA SER A 193 8.42 9.64 31.13
C SER A 193 9.26 8.52 31.76
N GLY A 194 10.47 8.27 31.24
CA GLY A 194 11.32 7.15 31.62
C GLY A 194 10.84 5.80 31.10
N ALA A 195 9.78 5.76 30.26
CA ALA A 195 9.28 4.50 29.69
C ALA A 195 10.32 3.84 28.80
N ALA A 196 10.95 4.60 27.89
CA ALA A 196 11.99 4.06 27.01
C ALA A 196 13.06 3.29 27.81
N LYS A 197 13.60 3.91 28.88
CA LYS A 197 14.62 3.26 29.71
C LYS A 197 14.11 1.98 30.40
N ARG A 198 12.86 1.95 30.87
CA ARG A 198 12.28 0.75 31.49
C ARG A 198 12.11 -0.39 30.48
N GLU A 199 11.65 -0.07 29.27
CA GLU A 199 11.50 -1.06 28.19
C GLU A 199 12.88 -1.58 27.74
N GLU A 200 13.86 -0.71 27.53
CA GLU A 200 15.25 -1.10 27.21
C GLU A 200 15.84 -2.04 28.26
N GLN A 201 15.61 -1.76 29.54
CA GLN A 201 16.10 -2.62 30.64
C GLN A 201 15.38 -3.96 30.71
N LYS A 202 14.10 -4.00 30.37
CA LYS A 202 13.27 -5.20 30.49
C LYS A 202 13.43 -6.13 29.30
N TRP A 203 13.47 -5.60 28.09
CA TRP A 203 13.33 -6.37 26.86
C TRP A 203 14.63 -6.50 26.05
N SER A 204 15.70 -5.76 26.38
CA SER A 204 17.00 -5.97 25.70
C SER A 204 17.45 -7.42 25.81
N ARG A 205 17.83 -7.98 24.66
CA ARG A 205 18.25 -9.38 24.49
C ARG A 205 17.14 -10.42 24.70
N ASP A 206 15.89 -9.98 24.68
CA ASP A 206 14.76 -10.89 24.66
C ASP A 206 14.69 -11.64 23.31
N SER A 207 14.21 -12.90 23.36
CA SER A 207 14.06 -13.73 22.16
C SER A 207 13.08 -13.14 21.16
N ASP A 208 12.06 -12.44 21.61
CA ASP A 208 11.02 -11.85 20.78
C ASP A 208 11.54 -10.67 19.93
N ILE A 209 12.66 -10.08 20.32
CA ILE A 209 13.40 -9.11 19.52
C ILE A 209 14.69 -9.67 18.92
N GLY A 210 14.77 -11.00 18.73
CA GLY A 210 15.90 -11.67 18.11
C GLY A 210 17.20 -11.60 18.93
N ASN A 211 17.12 -11.50 20.26
CA ASN A 211 18.23 -11.32 21.20
C ASN A 211 19.03 -10.02 20.96
N ASN A 212 18.46 -9.04 20.28
CA ASN A 212 19.09 -7.75 20.04
C ASN A 212 19.01 -6.84 21.28
N GLU A 213 19.89 -5.85 21.34
CA GLU A 213 19.76 -4.78 22.30
C GLU A 213 18.66 -3.82 21.85
N LEU A 214 17.71 -3.51 22.73
CA LEU A 214 16.70 -2.50 22.48
C LEU A 214 17.27 -1.12 22.82
N ASN A 215 17.28 -0.22 21.85
CA ASN A 215 17.73 1.15 21.99
C ASN A 215 16.82 2.10 21.21
N PHE A 216 15.91 2.77 21.90
CA PHE A 216 14.93 3.65 21.25
C PHE A 216 15.53 4.82 20.48
N LYS A 217 16.73 5.27 20.84
CA LYS A 217 17.42 6.32 20.09
C LYS A 217 17.96 5.83 18.77
N ASP A 218 18.49 4.61 18.75
CA ASP A 218 19.01 3.98 17.52
C ASP A 218 17.84 3.61 16.58
N GLU A 219 16.75 3.11 17.14
CA GLU A 219 15.52 2.85 16.40
C GLU A 219 14.95 4.13 15.76
N LEU A 220 14.93 5.24 16.50
CA LEU A 220 14.51 6.53 15.95
C LEU A 220 15.41 6.97 14.77
N SER A 221 16.72 6.75 14.89
CA SER A 221 17.68 7.10 13.84
C SER A 221 17.47 6.21 12.60
N TYR A 222 17.20 4.92 12.81
CA TYR A 222 16.85 3.99 11.75
C TYR A 222 15.58 4.41 11.01
N ILE A 223 14.50 4.71 11.74
CA ILE A 223 13.23 5.17 11.16
C ILE A 223 13.44 6.45 10.33
N ALA A 224 14.23 7.38 10.82
CA ALA A 224 14.50 8.64 10.11
C ALA A 224 15.27 8.41 8.81
N ASP A 225 16.26 7.53 8.80
CA ASP A 225 17.02 7.14 7.59
C ASP A 225 16.12 6.38 6.60
N TRP A 226 15.33 5.43 7.10
CA TRP A 226 14.39 4.67 6.30
C TRP A 226 13.37 5.56 5.59
N LEU A 227 12.74 6.49 6.32
CA LEU A 227 11.77 7.44 5.76
C LEU A 227 12.41 8.30 4.67
N GLN A 228 13.63 8.80 4.88
CA GLN A 228 14.35 9.57 3.86
C GLN A 228 14.52 8.77 2.57
N LYS A 229 15.03 7.55 2.67
CA LYS A 229 15.24 6.66 1.52
C LYS A 229 13.91 6.29 0.86
N ARG A 230 12.87 6.06 1.66
CA ARG A 230 11.53 5.74 1.16
C ARG A 230 10.96 6.88 0.31
N PHE A 231 11.05 8.13 0.78
CA PHE A 231 10.57 9.28 0.00
C PHE A 231 11.40 9.53 -1.26
N ILE A 232 12.72 9.30 -1.22
CA ILE A 232 13.54 9.32 -2.45
C ILE A 232 13.00 8.29 -3.46
N TYR A 233 12.70 7.07 -3.01
CA TYR A 233 12.11 6.05 -3.88
C TYR A 233 10.73 6.44 -4.39
N LEU A 234 9.84 6.94 -3.53
CA LEU A 234 8.49 7.35 -3.93
C LEU A 234 8.47 8.47 -4.98
N HIS A 235 9.55 9.24 -5.08
CA HIS A 235 9.72 10.27 -6.13
C HIS A 235 10.54 9.80 -7.33
N SER A 236 10.99 8.56 -7.34
CA SER A 236 11.74 8.01 -8.46
C SER A 236 10.84 7.52 -9.59
N SER A 237 11.45 7.21 -10.74
CA SER A 237 10.75 6.57 -11.86
C SER A 237 10.19 5.18 -11.55
N ASP A 238 10.62 4.57 -10.48
CA ASP A 238 10.17 3.23 -10.07
C ASP A 238 9.08 3.27 -8.99
N SER A 239 8.61 4.48 -8.67
CA SER A 239 7.55 4.70 -7.68
C SER A 239 6.28 3.88 -7.98
N PRO A 240 5.68 3.23 -6.98
CA PRO A 240 4.41 2.53 -7.17
C PRO A 240 3.20 3.48 -7.25
N ILE A 241 3.38 4.75 -6.86
CA ILE A 241 2.32 5.77 -6.81
C ILE A 241 2.34 6.65 -8.05
N LEU A 242 3.53 7.05 -8.52
CA LEU A 242 3.64 7.95 -9.66
C LEU A 242 3.25 7.24 -10.97
N THR A 243 2.47 7.93 -11.77
CA THR A 243 2.03 7.46 -13.10
C THR A 243 3.10 7.73 -14.15
N ASP A 244 4.28 7.26 -13.93
CA ASP A 244 5.44 7.58 -14.74
C ASP A 244 5.24 7.33 -16.25
N ILE A 245 6.01 8.05 -17.06
CA ILE A 245 6.48 7.87 -18.43
C ILE A 245 6.23 6.47 -19.08
N ARG A 246 6.02 5.41 -18.28
CA ARG A 246 5.61 4.07 -18.74
C ARG A 246 4.26 4.06 -19.51
N ASN A 247 3.33 4.95 -19.18
CA ASN A 247 2.03 5.03 -19.88
C ASN A 247 2.11 5.78 -21.20
N ILE A 248 3.09 6.65 -21.40
CA ILE A 248 3.31 7.34 -22.68
C ILE A 248 3.74 6.35 -23.78
N THR A 249 4.43 5.26 -23.41
CA THR A 249 4.88 4.23 -24.37
C THR A 249 3.80 3.22 -24.74
N GLN A 250 2.75 3.05 -23.94
CA GLN A 250 1.65 2.12 -24.27
C GLN A 250 0.53 2.76 -25.09
N ASN A 251 0.32 4.08 -24.98
CA ASN A 251 -0.72 4.78 -25.72
C ASN A 251 -0.25 5.54 -26.98
N SER A 252 1.06 5.69 -27.18
CA SER A 252 1.57 6.22 -28.43
C SER A 252 1.64 5.12 -29.49
N LYS A 253 0.67 5.09 -30.41
CA LYS A 253 0.75 4.39 -31.70
C LYS A 253 1.83 5.00 -32.61
N GLU A 254 2.89 5.56 -32.07
CA GLU A 254 4.06 5.98 -32.83
C GLU A 254 4.92 4.73 -33.15
N PRO A 255 5.36 4.58 -34.38
CA PRO A 255 6.16 3.42 -34.74
C PRO A 255 7.45 3.40 -33.92
N ILE A 256 7.78 2.23 -33.41
CA ILE A 256 8.83 1.81 -32.48
C ILE A 256 10.28 2.18 -32.95
N SER A 257 10.44 3.17 -33.84
CA SER A 257 11.74 3.52 -34.44
C SER A 257 12.36 4.84 -33.97
N SER A 258 11.68 5.60 -33.10
CA SER A 258 12.19 6.88 -32.65
C SER A 258 13.30 6.73 -31.59
N THR A 259 14.40 7.44 -31.80
CA THR A 259 15.56 7.47 -30.93
C THR A 259 15.64 8.84 -30.25
N TYR A 260 15.93 8.87 -28.96
CA TYR A 260 15.99 10.08 -28.15
C TYR A 260 17.38 10.20 -27.50
N ASN A 261 17.82 11.40 -27.19
CA ASN A 261 18.99 11.65 -26.35
C ASN A 261 18.59 11.63 -24.86
N ILE A 262 19.56 11.81 -23.98
CA ILE A 262 19.34 11.80 -22.51
C ILE A 262 18.45 12.95 -22.02
N LEU A 263 18.22 13.97 -22.83
CA LEU A 263 17.34 15.10 -22.53
C LEU A 263 15.92 14.88 -23.07
N GLY A 264 15.61 13.69 -23.59
CA GLY A 264 14.30 13.35 -24.15
C GLY A 264 14.02 13.94 -25.53
N GLN A 265 15.01 14.54 -26.20
CA GLN A 265 14.85 15.10 -27.54
C GLN A 265 15.02 14.01 -28.60
N LYS A 266 14.12 13.97 -29.58
CA LYS A 266 14.20 13.04 -30.72
C LYS A 266 15.46 13.33 -31.54
N VAL A 267 16.24 12.30 -31.79
CA VAL A 267 17.52 12.42 -32.52
C VAL A 267 17.60 11.43 -33.67
N SER A 268 18.42 11.77 -34.66
CA SER A 268 18.65 10.89 -35.81
C SER A 268 19.47 9.65 -35.41
N ASN A 269 19.43 8.65 -36.26
CA ASN A 269 20.22 7.43 -36.04
C ASN A 269 21.74 7.71 -36.03
N ASN A 270 22.19 8.83 -36.61
CA ASN A 270 23.59 9.25 -36.67
C ASN A 270 24.02 10.16 -35.51
N TYR A 271 23.12 10.44 -34.55
CA TYR A 271 23.46 11.26 -33.39
C TYR A 271 24.59 10.61 -32.60
N GLN A 272 25.62 11.39 -32.28
CA GLN A 272 26.78 10.95 -31.48
C GLN A 272 26.49 11.25 -30.00
N GLY A 273 26.45 10.24 -29.18
CA GLY A 273 26.14 10.34 -27.76
C GLY A 273 25.24 9.19 -27.26
N LEU A 274 24.83 9.30 -26.01
CA LEU A 274 23.93 8.32 -25.41
C LEU A 274 22.55 8.44 -26.04
N LYS A 275 22.07 7.35 -26.59
CA LYS A 275 20.74 7.22 -27.22
C LYS A 275 19.86 6.31 -26.43
N ILE A 276 18.57 6.63 -26.37
CA ILE A 276 17.54 5.79 -25.79
C ILE A 276 16.57 5.38 -26.89
N ARG A 277 16.38 4.09 -27.06
CA ARG A 277 15.44 3.50 -28.01
C ARG A 277 14.77 2.28 -27.38
N ASN A 278 13.46 2.24 -27.36
CA ASN A 278 12.68 1.17 -26.72
C ASN A 278 13.11 0.90 -25.26
N GLY A 279 13.36 1.95 -24.48
CA GLY A 279 13.81 1.83 -23.09
C GLY A 279 15.25 1.32 -22.89
N LYS A 280 15.98 1.02 -23.96
CA LYS A 280 17.38 0.57 -23.92
C LYS A 280 18.34 1.72 -24.24
N LYS A 281 19.44 1.79 -23.49
CA LYS A 281 20.53 2.77 -23.70
C LYS A 281 21.54 2.22 -24.68
N PHE A 282 21.95 3.02 -25.66
CA PHE A 282 22.97 2.69 -26.62
C PHE A 282 24.01 3.82 -26.70
N VAL A 283 25.29 3.48 -26.69
CA VAL A 283 26.40 4.41 -26.95
C VAL A 283 26.95 4.08 -28.31
N PHE A 284 26.97 5.07 -29.22
CA PHE A 284 27.67 4.93 -30.49
C PHE A 284 29.06 5.57 -30.36
N THR A 285 30.08 4.74 -30.37
CA THR A 285 31.47 5.16 -30.62
C THR A 285 31.78 4.93 -32.09
N LYS A 286 32.26 5.95 -32.79
CA LYS A 286 32.85 5.76 -34.13
C LYS A 286 34.06 4.81 -34.01
N GLN A 287 34.06 3.73 -34.77
CA GLN A 287 35.30 3.06 -35.15
C GLN A 287 36.07 3.91 -36.10
#